data_75595203877d50abdc0b5dcd60d7980e
#
_entry.id   75595203877d50abdc0b5dcd60d7980e
#
_cell.length_a   1.000
_cell.length_b   1.000
_cell.length_c   1.000
_cell.angle_alpha   90.00
_cell.angle_beta   90.00
_cell.angle_gamma   90.00
#
_symmetry.space_group_name_H-M   'P 1'
#
loop_
_entity.id
_entity.type
_entity.pdbx_description
1 polymer ?
#
loop_
_entity_poly.entity_id
_entity_poly.type
_entity_poly.pdbx_seq_one_letter_code
_entity_poly.pdbx_strand_id
1 'polypeptide(L)'
;MQTRSSKCNYCCAFSYRGVIMLKKVFILLGIALILTGCTNEIPQVGTSSSYDSPLYAGEPNINLKMITPIDGALETSDTGNEMGYYHLKFNNNQSANITYIDFNTKAHVFLNSDISSTYSNSTDPSWLPFGAVSLFWNNDKLYCVTPSNVSADALSTQIVQMDANGTNSKSLVSIPSNQSMLRGIATDGDNLYTTLETVKENGEAYFSFSKISLSDGTITELLQLDTTDVLFGVYKDKCYFKSLKNDTESIPGEWELYSYSLSSGEKHIVARETPYSSIGGISGKFYYYLNLEQGKLFSLDLETGELSTVADNLDLGTTPETSRFYGFWDNHFMYINFITNDDYSLSYDVYGIDLESHAITNVSLMCNYHGNRYIWLQWETPTEFLVINGENRYTQTLYAPDGTTYQEEQIEPQFALIKKEDYWNSVPNYIPIESLQN
;
A
#
# COMPACT_ATOMS: atom_id res chain seq x y z
N MET A 1 8.67 33.35 -26.25
CA MET A 1 8.85 31.89 -26.12
C MET A 1 8.87 31.58 -24.63
N GLN A 2 7.73 31.20 -24.09
CA GLN A 2 7.64 30.78 -22.69
C GLN A 2 7.56 29.26 -22.70
N THR A 3 8.60 28.64 -22.24
CA THR A 3 8.62 27.17 -21.99
C THR A 3 7.69 26.86 -20.82
N ARG A 4 6.53 26.29 -21.10
CA ARG A 4 5.68 25.65 -20.09
C ARG A 4 6.35 24.34 -19.69
N SER A 5 6.93 24.32 -18.50
CA SER A 5 7.30 23.10 -17.80
C SER A 5 6.02 22.28 -17.55
N SER A 6 5.85 21.20 -18.28
CA SER A 6 4.83 20.20 -17.98
C SER A 6 5.25 19.46 -16.71
N LYS A 7 4.67 19.85 -15.59
CA LYS A 7 4.80 19.09 -14.35
C LYS A 7 4.14 17.73 -14.58
N CYS A 8 4.92 16.68 -14.47
CA CYS A 8 4.46 15.30 -14.45
C CYS A 8 3.54 15.09 -13.22
N ASN A 9 2.22 15.14 -13.45
CA ASN A 9 1.19 15.03 -12.42
C ASN A 9 0.85 13.59 -12.05
N TYR A 10 1.64 12.60 -12.47
CA TYR A 10 1.25 11.20 -12.36
C TYR A 10 1.71 10.46 -11.09
N CYS A 11 2.63 11.02 -10.33
CA CYS A 11 3.09 10.36 -9.10
C CYS A 11 2.32 10.72 -7.82
N CYS A 12 1.31 11.61 -7.88
CA CYS A 12 0.57 12.05 -6.68
C CYS A 12 -0.95 12.04 -6.83
N ALA A 13 -1.54 11.41 -7.82
CA ALA A 13 -2.94 11.62 -8.18
C ALA A 13 -3.96 10.61 -7.64
N PHE A 14 -3.57 9.65 -6.82
CA PHE A 14 -4.54 8.74 -6.18
C PHE A 14 -4.58 8.82 -4.66
N SER A 15 -4.12 9.91 -4.10
CA SER A 15 -4.34 10.20 -2.69
C SER A 15 -5.64 10.97 -2.53
N TYR A 16 -6.63 10.36 -1.92
CA TYR A 16 -7.78 11.02 -1.29
C TYR A 16 -8.56 12.07 -2.12
N ARG A 17 -9.19 11.70 -3.23
CA ARG A 17 -10.18 12.56 -3.89
C ARG A 17 -11.65 12.23 -3.60
N GLY A 18 -11.93 11.37 -2.65
CA GLY A 18 -13.31 11.04 -2.23
C GLY A 18 -13.88 11.89 -1.09
N VAL A 19 -13.07 12.53 -0.26
CA VAL A 19 -13.55 13.13 1.00
C VAL A 19 -13.34 14.64 1.13
N ILE A 20 -12.68 15.33 0.18
CA ILE A 20 -12.47 16.77 0.26
C ILE A 20 -13.15 17.49 -0.89
N MET A 21 -14.46 17.44 -0.94
CA MET A 21 -15.29 18.42 -1.62
C MET A 21 -16.32 19.00 -0.67
N LEU A 22 -15.87 19.65 0.40
CA LEU A 22 -16.64 20.67 1.13
C LEU A 22 -15.81 21.18 2.30
N LYS A 23 -14.97 22.15 2.05
CA LYS A 23 -14.58 23.20 3.00
C LYS A 23 -13.40 24.00 2.46
N LYS A 24 -13.66 24.89 1.54
CA LYS A 24 -12.87 26.11 1.43
C LYS A 24 -13.72 27.19 2.07
N VAL A 25 -13.21 27.81 3.13
CA VAL A 25 -13.30 29.24 3.44
C VAL A 25 -12.83 29.49 4.89
N PHE A 26 -11.89 30.42 5.02
CA PHE A 26 -11.41 31.12 6.22
C PHE A 26 -10.39 30.47 7.17
N ILE A 27 -9.17 30.92 6.98
CA ILE A 27 -8.16 31.10 8.05
C ILE A 27 -7.71 32.55 8.02
N LEU A 28 -7.92 33.23 9.13
CA LEU A 28 -7.08 34.36 9.56
C LEU A 28 -7.31 34.70 11.06
N LEU A 29 -6.19 34.69 11.78
CA LEU A 29 -5.89 35.36 13.07
C LEU A 29 -6.38 34.75 14.39
N GLY A 30 -5.41 34.52 15.28
CA GLY A 30 -5.58 34.61 16.73
C GLY A 30 -4.55 33.85 17.54
N ILE A 31 -3.36 34.46 17.75
CA ILE A 31 -2.37 34.00 18.73
C ILE A 31 -2.81 34.47 20.12
N ALA A 32 -2.91 33.56 21.09
CA ALA A 32 -2.79 33.91 22.51
C ALA A 32 -2.28 32.70 23.30
N LEU A 33 -1.11 32.86 23.88
CA LEU A 33 -0.48 31.97 24.86
C LEU A 33 -1.33 31.85 26.13
N ILE A 34 -1.54 30.62 26.59
CA ILE A 34 -1.72 30.36 28.03
C ILE A 34 -0.95 29.07 28.37
N LEU A 35 0.13 29.24 29.12
CA LEU A 35 0.88 28.18 29.79
C LEU A 35 0.09 27.78 31.06
N THR A 36 -0.43 26.57 31.11
CA THR A 36 -0.75 25.88 32.35
C THR A 36 -0.28 24.44 32.25
N GLY A 37 0.68 24.11 33.11
CA GLY A 37 1.22 22.77 33.19
C GLY A 37 0.17 21.76 33.66
N CYS A 38 0.07 20.66 32.94
CA CYS A 38 -0.57 19.45 33.43
C CYS A 38 0.47 18.32 33.44
N THR A 39 0.61 17.73 34.60
CA THR A 39 1.37 16.51 34.82
C THR A 39 0.73 15.37 34.03
N ASN A 40 1.45 14.82 33.06
CA ASN A 40 0.99 13.68 32.29
C ASN A 40 1.03 12.42 33.15
N GLU A 41 -0.13 11.99 33.62
CA GLU A 41 -0.33 10.60 34.04
C GLU A 41 -0.45 9.74 32.76
N ILE A 42 0.40 8.72 32.64
CA ILE A 42 0.36 7.71 31.60
C ILE A 42 -1.00 7.00 31.69
N PRO A 43 -1.80 6.94 30.60
CA PRO A 43 -3.03 6.16 30.64
C PRO A 43 -2.69 4.69 30.89
N GLN A 44 -3.10 4.17 32.03
CA GLN A 44 -3.03 2.74 32.28
C GLN A 44 -3.95 2.02 31.31
N VAL A 45 -3.36 1.10 30.53
CA VAL A 45 -4.10 0.10 29.77
C VAL A 45 -5.00 -0.65 30.77
N GLY A 46 -6.29 -0.52 30.60
CA GLY A 46 -7.25 -1.21 31.45
C GLY A 46 -7.02 -2.72 31.36
N THR A 47 -6.62 -3.31 32.48
CA THR A 47 -6.58 -4.76 32.63
C THR A 47 -8.00 -5.27 32.51
N SER A 48 -8.33 -5.83 31.34
CA SER A 48 -9.58 -6.58 31.16
C SER A 48 -9.52 -7.82 32.03
N SER A 49 -10.50 -7.96 32.91
CA SER A 49 -10.72 -9.17 33.69
C SER A 49 -10.79 -10.39 32.77
N SER A 50 -9.98 -11.40 33.09
CA SER A 50 -10.03 -12.72 32.47
C SER A 50 -11.42 -13.31 32.61
N TYR A 51 -12.16 -13.40 31.53
CA TYR A 51 -13.26 -14.36 31.39
C TYR A 51 -12.68 -15.58 30.70
N ASP A 52 -12.59 -16.69 31.48
CA ASP A 52 -12.41 -18.03 30.94
C ASP A 52 -13.62 -18.36 30.07
N SER A 53 -13.48 -18.22 28.77
CA SER A 53 -14.45 -18.77 27.81
C SER A 53 -14.16 -20.26 27.61
N PRO A 54 -15.15 -21.13 27.59
CA PRO A 54 -14.95 -22.56 27.37
C PRO A 54 -14.35 -22.78 25.96
N LEU A 55 -13.31 -23.60 25.92
CA LEU A 55 -12.66 -24.08 24.70
C LEU A 55 -13.72 -24.76 23.79
N TYR A 56 -14.13 -24.07 22.72
CA TYR A 56 -14.89 -24.72 21.65
C TYR A 56 -13.90 -25.49 20.79
N ALA A 57 -14.01 -26.81 20.84
CA ALA A 57 -13.29 -27.71 19.96
C ALA A 57 -13.80 -27.50 18.53
N GLY A 58 -12.92 -27.05 17.61
CA GLY A 58 -13.17 -27.06 16.17
C GLY A 58 -13.32 -25.69 15.50
N GLU A 59 -12.61 -24.65 15.96
CA GLU A 59 -12.52 -23.42 15.16
C GLU A 59 -11.81 -23.70 13.83
N PRO A 60 -12.37 -23.27 12.69
CA PRO A 60 -11.64 -23.31 11.43
C PRO A 60 -10.34 -22.52 11.61
N ASN A 61 -9.22 -23.12 11.28
CA ASN A 61 -7.91 -22.50 11.41
C ASN A 61 -7.74 -21.45 10.28
N ILE A 62 -8.49 -20.36 10.39
CA ILE A 62 -8.42 -19.23 9.46
C ILE A 62 -7.07 -18.54 9.69
N ASN A 63 -6.23 -18.54 8.67
CA ASN A 63 -4.96 -17.85 8.70
C ASN A 63 -4.93 -16.77 7.61
N LEU A 64 -5.32 -15.59 7.99
CA LEU A 64 -5.37 -14.44 7.09
C LEU A 64 -3.97 -13.93 6.77
N LYS A 65 -3.79 -13.45 5.54
CA LYS A 65 -2.64 -12.66 5.12
C LYS A 65 -3.10 -11.42 4.35
N MET A 66 -2.40 -10.32 4.52
CA MET A 66 -2.53 -9.16 3.62
C MET A 66 -1.89 -9.51 2.29
N ILE A 67 -2.56 -9.19 1.19
CA ILE A 67 -2.07 -9.40 -0.18
C ILE A 67 -1.85 -8.08 -0.92
N THR A 68 -2.43 -7.00 -0.44
CA THR A 68 -2.09 -5.65 -0.85
C THR A 68 -1.84 -4.81 0.39
N PRO A 69 -0.74 -4.05 0.45
CA PRO A 69 -0.52 -3.14 1.58
C PRO A 69 -1.55 -2.01 1.56
N ILE A 70 -1.85 -1.48 2.75
CA ILE A 70 -2.83 -0.41 2.89
C ILE A 70 -2.19 0.95 2.82
N ASP A 71 -1.03 1.07 3.43
CA ASP A 71 -0.42 2.35 3.74
C ASP A 71 1.10 2.21 3.66
N GLY A 72 1.58 2.06 2.47
CA GLY A 72 2.97 2.35 2.18
C GLY A 72 2.99 3.69 1.46
N ALA A 73 3.91 4.56 1.78
CA ALA A 73 4.16 5.76 0.98
C ALA A 73 4.39 5.41 -0.51
N LEU A 74 4.49 4.15 -0.82
CA LEU A 74 4.76 3.55 -2.12
C LEU A 74 3.77 2.40 -2.33
N GLU A 75 2.63 2.78 -2.84
CA GLU A 75 1.63 1.84 -3.28
C GLU A 75 2.12 1.14 -4.54
N THR A 76 2.61 -0.07 -4.38
CA THR A 76 2.85 -0.93 -5.53
C THR A 76 1.52 -1.54 -5.93
N SER A 77 1.11 -1.27 -7.15
CA SER A 77 -0.01 -1.99 -7.80
C SER A 77 0.39 -3.41 -8.21
N ASP A 78 1.55 -3.85 -7.75
CA ASP A 78 2.33 -4.95 -8.28
C ASP A 78 2.40 -6.10 -7.27
N THR A 79 2.81 -7.27 -7.73
CA THR A 79 2.92 -8.45 -6.89
C THR A 79 4.02 -9.38 -7.39
N GLY A 80 4.41 -10.36 -6.58
CA GLY A 80 5.39 -11.34 -6.97
C GLY A 80 5.21 -12.68 -6.25
N ASN A 81 6.12 -13.58 -6.57
CA ASN A 81 6.32 -14.85 -5.89
C ASN A 81 7.83 -15.15 -5.83
N GLU A 82 8.21 -16.36 -5.45
CA GLU A 82 9.63 -16.76 -5.36
C GLU A 82 10.33 -16.79 -6.73
N MET A 83 9.59 -16.89 -7.83
CA MET A 83 10.14 -17.02 -9.18
C MET A 83 10.30 -15.68 -9.90
N GLY A 84 9.47 -14.70 -9.56
CA GLY A 84 9.50 -13.40 -10.24
C GLY A 84 8.46 -12.40 -9.75
N TYR A 85 8.44 -11.27 -10.44
CA TYR A 85 7.67 -10.10 -10.08
C TYR A 85 6.80 -9.64 -11.26
N TYR A 86 5.53 -9.38 -10.98
CA TYR A 86 4.54 -8.89 -11.95
C TYR A 86 4.33 -7.40 -11.73
N HIS A 87 4.53 -6.62 -12.79
CA HIS A 87 4.48 -5.17 -12.76
C HIS A 87 3.46 -4.63 -13.75
N LEU A 88 2.68 -3.61 -13.35
CA LEU A 88 1.77 -2.88 -14.23
C LEU A 88 2.51 -1.75 -14.95
N LYS A 89 2.78 -1.94 -16.25
CA LYS A 89 3.26 -0.88 -17.12
C LYS A 89 2.09 -0.12 -17.70
N PHE A 90 1.91 1.13 -17.30
CA PHE A 90 0.84 1.99 -17.82
C PHE A 90 1.20 2.57 -19.18
N ASN A 91 0.22 2.57 -20.07
CA ASN A 91 0.30 3.16 -21.40
C ASN A 91 -0.26 4.60 -21.40
N ASN A 92 0.07 5.39 -22.42
CA ASN A 92 -0.40 6.78 -22.53
C ASN A 92 -1.92 6.93 -22.63
N ASN A 93 -2.63 5.91 -23.10
CA ASN A 93 -4.09 5.86 -23.13
C ASN A 93 -4.71 5.37 -21.81
N GLN A 94 -3.89 5.27 -20.75
CA GLN A 94 -4.25 4.80 -19.42
C GLN A 94 -4.70 3.33 -19.35
N SER A 95 -4.53 2.56 -20.42
CA SER A 95 -4.49 1.12 -20.33
C SER A 95 -3.18 0.66 -19.68
N ALA A 96 -3.07 -0.60 -19.32
CA ALA A 96 -1.85 -1.14 -18.77
C ALA A 96 -1.48 -2.46 -19.45
N ASN A 97 -0.22 -2.83 -19.37
CA ASN A 97 0.24 -4.17 -19.67
C ASN A 97 0.85 -4.78 -18.43
N ILE A 98 0.59 -6.06 -18.21
CA ILE A 98 1.31 -6.81 -17.19
C ILE A 98 2.66 -7.20 -17.78
N THR A 99 3.73 -6.85 -17.08
CA THR A 99 5.09 -7.31 -17.36
C THR A 99 5.55 -8.27 -16.28
N TYR A 100 6.53 -9.09 -16.60
CA TYR A 100 7.09 -10.08 -15.68
C TYR A 100 8.61 -10.00 -15.66
N ILE A 101 9.17 -9.91 -14.47
CA ILE A 101 10.62 -10.00 -14.20
C ILE A 101 10.92 -11.37 -13.65
N ASP A 102 11.68 -12.18 -14.37
CA ASP A 102 12.14 -13.49 -13.94
C ASP A 102 13.42 -13.35 -13.11
N PHE A 103 13.38 -13.81 -11.85
CA PHE A 103 14.51 -13.69 -10.94
C PHE A 103 15.68 -14.61 -11.28
N ASN A 104 15.46 -15.69 -12.04
CA ASN A 104 16.55 -16.60 -12.45
C ASN A 104 17.28 -16.08 -13.68
N THR A 105 16.51 -15.74 -14.72
CA THR A 105 17.09 -15.32 -16.01
C THR A 105 17.44 -13.85 -16.06
N LYS A 106 16.87 -13.03 -15.15
CA LYS A 106 16.95 -11.56 -15.12
C LYS A 106 16.25 -10.89 -16.30
N ALA A 107 15.44 -11.62 -17.02
CA ALA A 107 14.66 -11.11 -18.14
C ALA A 107 13.47 -10.27 -17.63
N HIS A 108 13.17 -9.19 -18.33
CA HIS A 108 11.95 -8.39 -18.14
C HIS A 108 11.16 -8.42 -19.45
N VAL A 109 9.99 -9.00 -19.43
CA VAL A 109 9.18 -9.26 -20.62
C VAL A 109 7.71 -8.92 -20.38
N PHE A 110 6.96 -8.69 -21.46
CA PHE A 110 5.50 -8.67 -21.36
C PHE A 110 4.96 -10.06 -21.01
N LEU A 111 3.98 -10.12 -20.12
CA LEU A 111 3.40 -11.39 -19.71
C LEU A 111 2.74 -12.07 -20.91
N ASN A 112 3.10 -13.35 -21.15
CA ASN A 112 2.62 -14.13 -22.29
C ASN A 112 2.83 -13.41 -23.63
N SER A 113 4.06 -12.93 -23.86
CA SER A 113 4.44 -12.26 -25.10
C SER A 113 4.43 -13.23 -26.27
N ASP A 114 3.40 -13.19 -27.12
CA ASP A 114 3.50 -13.67 -28.49
C ASP A 114 4.37 -12.64 -29.26
N ILE A 115 5.42 -13.09 -29.93
CA ILE A 115 6.34 -12.25 -30.74
C ILE A 115 5.58 -11.42 -31.77
N SER A 116 4.37 -11.81 -32.14
CA SER A 116 3.49 -11.09 -33.05
C SER A 116 2.57 -10.06 -32.37
N SER A 117 2.57 -10.00 -31.05
CA SER A 117 1.69 -9.10 -30.30
C SER A 117 2.12 -7.65 -30.43
N THR A 118 1.15 -6.75 -30.57
CA THR A 118 1.36 -5.29 -30.55
C THR A 118 1.19 -4.71 -29.15
N TYR A 119 0.84 -5.52 -28.14
CA TYR A 119 0.58 -5.14 -26.75
C TYR A 119 -0.44 -3.98 -26.59
N SER A 120 -1.30 -3.78 -27.54
CA SER A 120 -2.10 -2.54 -27.67
C SER A 120 -3.61 -2.73 -27.57
N ASN A 121 -4.09 -3.96 -27.40
CA ASN A 121 -5.54 -4.23 -27.40
C ASN A 121 -5.93 -5.47 -26.59
N SER A 122 -7.23 -5.65 -26.40
CA SER A 122 -7.83 -6.69 -25.57
C SER A 122 -7.62 -8.14 -26.04
N THR A 123 -7.01 -8.36 -27.20
CA THR A 123 -6.64 -9.72 -27.65
C THR A 123 -5.28 -10.16 -27.12
N ASP A 124 -4.53 -9.23 -26.55
CA ASP A 124 -3.26 -9.50 -25.91
C ASP A 124 -3.48 -9.91 -24.46
N PRO A 125 -2.99 -11.06 -24.01
CA PRO A 125 -3.16 -11.52 -22.63
C PRO A 125 -2.52 -10.62 -21.57
N SER A 126 -1.49 -9.85 -21.93
CA SER A 126 -0.85 -8.91 -21.01
C SER A 126 -1.63 -7.60 -20.88
N TRP A 127 -2.51 -7.28 -21.85
CA TRP A 127 -3.19 -6.00 -21.89
C TRP A 127 -4.37 -5.93 -20.92
N LEU A 128 -4.45 -4.83 -20.20
CA LEU A 128 -5.53 -4.50 -19.28
C LEU A 128 -6.19 -3.19 -19.67
N PRO A 129 -7.53 -3.06 -19.50
CA PRO A 129 -8.24 -1.85 -19.82
C PRO A 129 -7.82 -0.67 -18.92
N PHE A 130 -8.25 0.51 -19.33
CA PHE A 130 -8.15 1.73 -18.52
C PHE A 130 -8.63 1.51 -17.07
N GLY A 131 -7.82 1.97 -16.11
CA GLY A 131 -8.16 1.92 -14.69
C GLY A 131 -7.82 0.60 -13.99
N ALA A 132 -7.00 -0.27 -14.58
CA ALA A 132 -6.41 -1.38 -13.83
C ALA A 132 -5.69 -0.83 -12.58
N VAL A 133 -6.00 -1.38 -11.40
CA VAL A 133 -5.60 -0.75 -10.13
C VAL A 133 -4.63 -1.56 -9.32
N SER A 134 -4.67 -2.89 -9.35
CA SER A 134 -3.73 -3.71 -8.61
C SER A 134 -3.62 -5.14 -9.14
N LEU A 135 -2.43 -5.72 -8.95
CA LEU A 135 -2.17 -7.13 -9.09
C LEU A 135 -2.00 -7.75 -7.70
N PHE A 136 -2.36 -9.01 -7.55
CA PHE A 136 -2.02 -9.79 -6.37
C PHE A 136 -1.86 -11.28 -6.70
N TRP A 137 -1.02 -11.95 -5.92
CA TRP A 137 -0.73 -13.36 -6.04
C TRP A 137 -1.43 -14.16 -4.95
N ASN A 138 -2.20 -15.17 -5.31
CA ASN A 138 -2.88 -16.02 -4.36
C ASN A 138 -3.08 -17.42 -4.93
N ASN A 139 -2.72 -18.48 -4.17
CA ASN A 139 -2.89 -19.89 -4.55
C ASN A 139 -2.41 -20.21 -5.98
N ASP A 140 -1.17 -19.85 -6.28
CA ASP A 140 -0.49 -20.07 -7.57
C ASP A 140 -1.22 -19.48 -8.78
N LYS A 141 -2.02 -18.45 -8.57
CA LYS A 141 -2.70 -17.68 -9.60
C LYS A 141 -2.39 -16.19 -9.45
N LEU A 142 -2.36 -15.53 -10.60
CA LEU A 142 -2.30 -14.08 -10.68
C LEU A 142 -3.72 -13.53 -10.76
N TYR A 143 -3.98 -12.50 -9.99
CA TYR A 143 -5.25 -11.78 -9.99
C TYR A 143 -5.02 -10.32 -10.34
N CYS A 144 -6.00 -9.74 -11.02
CA CYS A 144 -6.03 -8.32 -11.31
C CYS A 144 -7.39 -7.73 -10.91
N VAL A 145 -7.35 -6.59 -10.23
CA VAL A 145 -8.53 -5.73 -10.03
C VAL A 145 -8.58 -4.73 -11.17
N THR A 146 -9.59 -4.79 -12.00
CA THR A 146 -9.70 -3.98 -13.22
C THR A 146 -11.15 -3.56 -13.45
N PRO A 147 -11.41 -2.39 -14.09
CA PRO A 147 -12.75 -2.04 -14.54
C PRO A 147 -13.24 -3.01 -15.62
N SER A 148 -14.54 -3.24 -15.68
CA SER A 148 -15.11 -4.01 -16.77
C SER A 148 -15.14 -3.19 -18.06
N ASN A 149 -14.87 -3.83 -19.18
CA ASN A 149 -15.00 -3.23 -20.51
C ASN A 149 -16.46 -3.08 -20.99
N VAL A 150 -17.44 -3.33 -20.15
CA VAL A 150 -18.87 -3.44 -20.54
C VAL A 150 -19.54 -2.09 -20.55
N SER A 151 -19.24 -1.27 -21.50
CA SER A 151 -19.79 0.06 -21.80
C SER A 151 -19.31 1.23 -20.93
N ALA A 152 -19.14 2.38 -21.56
CA ALA A 152 -18.66 3.63 -20.92
C ALA A 152 -19.61 4.18 -19.84
N ASP A 153 -20.85 3.69 -19.77
CA ASP A 153 -21.87 4.20 -18.85
C ASP A 153 -22.02 3.40 -17.55
N ALA A 154 -21.36 2.24 -17.43
CA ALA A 154 -21.43 1.40 -16.23
C ALA A 154 -20.11 0.63 -16.04
N LEU A 155 -19.08 1.34 -15.68
CA LEU A 155 -17.81 0.70 -15.29
C LEU A 155 -18.03 -0.02 -13.96
N SER A 156 -18.04 -1.36 -13.98
CA SER A 156 -17.99 -2.17 -12.77
C SER A 156 -16.57 -2.67 -12.56
N THR A 157 -16.14 -2.70 -11.31
CA THR A 157 -14.85 -3.32 -10.95
C THR A 157 -14.95 -4.83 -11.11
N GLN A 158 -13.96 -5.44 -11.71
CA GLN A 158 -13.85 -6.89 -11.84
C GLN A 158 -12.61 -7.42 -11.16
N ILE A 159 -12.71 -8.64 -10.63
CA ILE A 159 -11.56 -9.42 -10.19
C ILE A 159 -11.35 -10.51 -11.24
N VAL A 160 -10.25 -10.38 -11.95
CA VAL A 160 -9.85 -11.30 -13.02
C VAL A 160 -8.76 -12.22 -12.49
N GLN A 161 -8.92 -13.52 -12.68
CA GLN A 161 -7.91 -14.53 -12.38
C GLN A 161 -7.26 -15.02 -13.66
N MET A 162 -5.95 -15.29 -13.61
CA MET A 162 -5.20 -15.89 -14.71
C MET A 162 -4.08 -16.81 -14.17
N ASP A 163 -3.55 -17.63 -15.02
CA ASP A 163 -2.35 -18.42 -14.73
C ASP A 163 -1.12 -17.51 -14.61
N ALA A 164 -0.04 -18.02 -14.01
CA ALA A 164 1.21 -17.28 -13.82
C ALA A 164 1.78 -16.68 -15.12
N ASN A 165 1.48 -17.27 -16.26
CA ASN A 165 1.90 -16.79 -17.58
C ASN A 165 0.86 -15.93 -18.31
N GLY A 166 -0.20 -15.49 -17.64
CA GLY A 166 -1.27 -14.67 -18.19
C GLY A 166 -2.35 -15.43 -18.97
N THR A 167 -2.18 -16.74 -19.19
CA THR A 167 -3.20 -17.54 -19.90
C THR A 167 -4.40 -17.88 -19.01
N ASN A 168 -5.46 -18.45 -19.60
CA ASN A 168 -6.67 -18.87 -18.91
C ASN A 168 -7.33 -17.75 -18.07
N SER A 169 -7.21 -16.52 -18.56
CA SER A 169 -7.82 -15.35 -17.94
C SER A 169 -9.34 -15.47 -17.89
N LYS A 170 -9.93 -15.26 -16.72
CA LYS A 170 -11.37 -15.26 -16.51
C LYS A 170 -11.80 -14.23 -15.46
N SER A 171 -12.90 -13.54 -15.69
CA SER A 171 -13.54 -12.73 -14.65
C SER A 171 -14.22 -13.67 -13.65
N LEU A 172 -13.85 -13.55 -12.36
CA LEU A 172 -14.44 -14.32 -11.27
C LEU A 172 -15.56 -13.55 -10.60
N VAL A 173 -15.36 -12.27 -10.38
CA VAL A 173 -16.23 -11.41 -9.62
C VAL A 173 -16.49 -10.14 -10.40
N SER A 174 -17.73 -9.72 -10.46
CA SER A 174 -18.13 -8.40 -10.95
C SER A 174 -18.74 -7.64 -9.79
N ILE A 175 -18.08 -6.57 -9.36
CA ILE A 175 -18.57 -5.70 -8.30
C ILE A 175 -19.58 -4.74 -8.94
N PRO A 176 -20.77 -4.55 -8.34
CA PRO A 176 -21.79 -3.65 -8.87
C PRO A 176 -21.23 -2.24 -9.19
N SER A 177 -21.75 -1.59 -10.22
CA SER A 177 -21.26 -0.30 -10.71
C SER A 177 -21.38 0.85 -9.69
N ASN A 178 -22.25 0.70 -8.71
CA ASN A 178 -22.40 1.64 -7.59
C ASN A 178 -21.48 1.31 -6.41
N GLN A 179 -20.60 0.31 -6.56
CA GLN A 179 -19.64 -0.09 -5.55
C GLN A 179 -18.20 0.07 -6.07
N SER A 180 -17.31 0.45 -5.17
CA SER A 180 -15.88 0.56 -5.40
C SER A 180 -15.12 -0.22 -4.35
N MET A 181 -14.12 -0.98 -4.79
CA MET A 181 -13.21 -1.68 -3.90
C MET A 181 -12.13 -0.71 -3.45
N LEU A 182 -11.99 -0.55 -2.13
CA LEU A 182 -10.95 0.26 -1.55
C LEU A 182 -9.68 -0.57 -1.35
N ARG A 183 -8.58 0.13 -1.02
CA ARG A 183 -7.29 -0.50 -0.77
C ARG A 183 -7.31 -1.35 0.50
N GLY A 184 -6.33 -2.21 0.60
CA GLY A 184 -6.24 -3.17 1.68
C GLY A 184 -7.09 -4.41 1.39
N ILE A 185 -6.41 -5.43 0.87
CA ILE A 185 -7.02 -6.72 0.59
C ILE A 185 -6.31 -7.77 1.43
N ALA A 186 -7.09 -8.50 2.21
CA ALA A 186 -6.63 -9.71 2.89
C ALA A 186 -7.25 -10.96 2.26
N THR A 187 -6.66 -12.11 2.51
CA THR A 187 -7.18 -13.41 2.03
C THR A 187 -6.94 -14.52 3.05
N ASP A 188 -7.83 -15.50 3.05
CA ASP A 188 -7.63 -16.81 3.66
C ASP A 188 -7.27 -17.91 2.63
N GLY A 189 -7.08 -17.48 1.36
CA GLY A 189 -6.85 -18.36 0.21
C GLY A 189 -8.08 -18.54 -0.67
N ASP A 190 -9.25 -18.73 -0.10
CA ASP A 190 -10.51 -18.98 -0.82
C ASP A 190 -11.37 -17.73 -0.96
N ASN A 191 -11.19 -16.77 -0.07
CA ASN A 191 -11.93 -15.52 -0.04
C ASN A 191 -11.01 -14.32 0.01
N LEU A 192 -11.50 -13.19 -0.50
CA LEU A 192 -10.91 -11.88 -0.26
C LEU A 192 -11.71 -11.14 0.80
N TYR A 193 -11.02 -10.36 1.58
CA TYR A 193 -11.58 -9.49 2.62
C TYR A 193 -11.11 -8.06 2.38
N THR A 194 -12.03 -7.16 2.14
CA THR A 194 -11.71 -5.78 1.77
C THR A 194 -12.83 -4.82 2.16
N THR A 195 -12.56 -3.54 2.06
CA THR A 195 -13.57 -2.50 2.23
C THR A 195 -14.22 -2.18 0.89
N LEU A 196 -15.54 -2.16 0.86
CA LEU A 196 -16.34 -1.67 -0.26
C LEU A 196 -17.00 -0.33 0.11
N GLU A 197 -16.85 0.65 -0.77
CA GLU A 197 -17.65 1.86 -0.78
C GLU A 197 -18.87 1.63 -1.68
N THR A 198 -20.06 1.88 -1.19
CA THR A 198 -21.30 1.82 -1.95
C THR A 198 -21.93 3.20 -2.03
N VAL A 199 -22.15 3.72 -3.23
CA VAL A 199 -22.86 4.97 -3.46
C VAL A 199 -24.36 4.66 -3.62
N LYS A 200 -25.17 5.19 -2.69
CA LYS A 200 -26.62 5.04 -2.72
C LYS A 200 -27.24 5.96 -3.78
N GLU A 201 -28.48 5.71 -4.14
CA GLU A 201 -29.24 6.54 -5.11
C GLU A 201 -29.35 8.02 -4.72
N ASN A 202 -29.32 8.32 -3.40
CA ASN A 202 -29.34 9.69 -2.89
C ASN A 202 -27.94 10.37 -2.87
N GLY A 203 -26.90 9.67 -3.37
CA GLY A 203 -25.52 10.16 -3.41
C GLY A 203 -24.73 9.99 -2.10
N GLU A 204 -25.31 9.40 -1.06
CA GLU A 204 -24.59 9.09 0.17
C GLU A 204 -23.65 7.89 -0.02
N ALA A 205 -22.42 8.01 0.49
CA ALA A 205 -21.49 6.91 0.55
C ALA A 205 -21.76 6.04 1.79
N TYR A 206 -21.65 4.74 1.62
CA TYR A 206 -21.79 3.72 2.64
C TYR A 206 -20.57 2.79 2.56
N PHE A 207 -19.94 2.53 3.69
CA PHE A 207 -18.72 1.72 3.75
C PHE A 207 -18.99 0.42 4.47
N SER A 208 -18.51 -0.69 3.91
CA SER A 208 -18.64 -2.02 4.51
C SER A 208 -17.35 -2.81 4.39
N PHE A 209 -17.00 -3.53 5.44
CA PHE A 209 -16.02 -4.61 5.34
C PHE A 209 -16.72 -5.84 4.82
N SER A 210 -16.22 -6.40 3.73
CA SER A 210 -16.90 -7.44 2.98
C SER A 210 -15.98 -8.60 2.66
N LYS A 211 -16.58 -9.79 2.64
CA LYS A 211 -15.99 -11.02 2.14
C LYS A 211 -16.44 -11.23 0.69
N ILE A 212 -15.49 -11.55 -0.18
CA ILE A 212 -15.71 -11.88 -1.60
C ILE A 212 -15.22 -13.31 -1.82
N SER A 213 -16.12 -14.22 -2.14
CA SER A 213 -15.78 -15.61 -2.45
C SER A 213 -15.12 -15.70 -3.84
N LEU A 214 -13.94 -16.31 -3.91
CA LEU A 214 -13.23 -16.54 -5.18
C LEU A 214 -13.80 -17.74 -5.97
N SER A 215 -14.65 -18.56 -5.37
CA SER A 215 -15.24 -19.73 -6.04
C SER A 215 -16.47 -19.38 -6.85
N ASP A 216 -17.34 -18.51 -6.35
CA ASP A 216 -18.65 -18.19 -6.92
C ASP A 216 -18.93 -16.68 -7.07
N GLY A 217 -18.01 -15.81 -6.65
CA GLY A 217 -18.15 -14.38 -6.76
C GLY A 217 -19.13 -13.75 -5.76
N THR A 218 -19.62 -14.49 -4.79
CA THR A 218 -20.56 -14.00 -3.77
C THR A 218 -19.89 -12.93 -2.90
N ILE A 219 -20.55 -11.79 -2.77
CA ILE A 219 -20.15 -10.70 -1.89
C ILE A 219 -21.04 -10.73 -0.64
N THR A 220 -20.41 -10.78 0.53
CA THR A 220 -21.10 -10.82 1.83
C THR A 220 -20.57 -9.69 2.70
N GLU A 221 -21.44 -8.78 3.12
CA GLU A 221 -21.11 -7.78 4.12
C GLU A 221 -20.91 -8.45 5.49
N LEU A 222 -19.81 -8.10 6.15
CA LEU A 222 -19.45 -8.62 7.48
C LEU A 222 -19.61 -7.55 8.57
N LEU A 223 -19.26 -6.30 8.27
CA LEU A 223 -19.28 -5.20 9.22
C LEU A 223 -19.53 -3.89 8.50
N GLN A 224 -20.45 -3.07 9.02
CA GLN A 224 -20.58 -1.68 8.61
C GLN A 224 -19.40 -0.88 9.18
N LEU A 225 -18.80 -0.04 8.35
CA LEU A 225 -17.65 0.78 8.69
C LEU A 225 -18.03 2.27 8.77
N ASP A 226 -17.31 3.01 9.59
CA ASP A 226 -17.29 4.47 9.54
C ASP A 226 -16.45 4.94 8.33
N THR A 227 -16.64 6.18 7.89
CA THR A 227 -15.94 6.77 6.73
C THR A 227 -14.42 6.86 6.90
N THR A 228 -13.93 6.74 8.12
CA THR A 228 -12.51 6.81 8.48
C THR A 228 -11.90 5.46 8.79
N ASP A 229 -12.70 4.39 8.74
CA ASP A 229 -12.21 3.05 9.03
C ASP A 229 -11.40 2.50 7.85
N VAL A 230 -10.17 2.08 8.12
CA VAL A 230 -9.26 1.50 7.13
C VAL A 230 -8.82 0.13 7.61
N LEU A 231 -8.94 -0.89 6.75
CA LEU A 231 -8.37 -2.21 7.03
C LEU A 231 -6.86 -2.07 7.12
N PHE A 232 -6.30 -2.24 8.31
CA PHE A 232 -4.92 -1.89 8.63
C PHE A 232 -3.96 -3.10 8.65
N GLY A 233 -4.48 -4.29 8.89
CA GLY A 233 -3.69 -5.51 8.91
C GLY A 233 -4.51 -6.70 9.35
N VAL A 234 -3.87 -7.87 9.39
CA VAL A 234 -4.51 -9.12 9.81
C VAL A 234 -3.57 -9.95 10.68
N TYR A 235 -4.16 -10.73 11.57
CA TYR A 235 -3.45 -11.76 12.32
C TYR A 235 -4.41 -12.88 12.71
N LYS A 236 -4.09 -14.13 12.37
CA LYS A 236 -4.97 -15.30 12.51
C LYS A 236 -6.32 -15.07 11.80
N ASP A 237 -7.43 -15.18 12.52
CA ASP A 237 -8.79 -14.94 12.04
C ASP A 237 -9.26 -13.48 12.21
N LYS A 238 -8.38 -12.56 12.66
CA LYS A 238 -8.73 -11.18 12.97
C LYS A 238 -8.27 -10.21 11.91
N CYS A 239 -9.18 -9.33 11.54
CA CYS A 239 -8.90 -8.13 10.74
C CYS A 239 -8.81 -6.92 11.68
N TYR A 240 -7.79 -6.10 11.49
CA TYR A 240 -7.55 -4.92 12.32
C TYR A 240 -7.82 -3.67 11.50
N PHE A 241 -8.52 -2.74 12.11
CA PHE A 241 -8.92 -1.47 11.50
C PHE A 241 -8.37 -0.31 12.29
N LYS A 242 -7.89 0.69 11.56
CA LYS A 242 -7.55 1.99 12.11
C LYS A 242 -8.68 2.96 11.80
N SER A 243 -9.14 3.69 12.79
CA SER A 243 -10.30 4.57 12.70
C SER A 243 -10.03 5.91 13.39
N LEU A 244 -10.31 7.01 12.72
CA LEU A 244 -10.18 8.34 13.31
C LEU A 244 -11.46 8.68 14.06
N LYS A 245 -11.33 8.95 15.36
CA LYS A 245 -12.43 9.33 16.25
C LYS A 245 -12.28 10.77 16.74
N ASN A 246 -13.40 11.39 17.02
CA ASN A 246 -13.48 12.71 17.67
C ASN A 246 -12.74 13.87 16.94
N ASP A 247 -12.50 13.73 15.63
CA ASP A 247 -11.85 14.78 14.86
C ASP A 247 -12.81 15.96 14.64
N THR A 248 -12.59 17.05 15.37
CA THR A 248 -13.33 18.29 15.24
C THR A 248 -12.37 19.46 15.06
N GLU A 249 -12.86 20.61 14.59
CA GLU A 249 -12.03 21.82 14.43
C GLU A 249 -11.32 22.26 15.73
N SER A 250 -11.81 21.84 16.89
CA SER A 250 -11.32 22.26 18.20
C SER A 250 -10.55 21.19 18.97
N ILE A 251 -10.70 19.92 18.59
CA ILE A 251 -10.12 18.77 19.29
C ILE A 251 -9.45 17.90 18.25
N PRO A 252 -8.12 17.70 18.33
CA PRO A 252 -7.45 16.73 17.48
C PRO A 252 -8.10 15.37 17.60
N GLY A 253 -8.39 14.73 16.48
CA GLY A 253 -8.94 13.39 16.47
C GLY A 253 -8.01 12.38 17.12
N GLU A 254 -8.55 11.30 17.58
CA GLU A 254 -7.84 10.18 18.18
C GLU A 254 -7.90 8.96 17.24
N TRP A 255 -6.77 8.37 16.89
CA TRP A 255 -6.76 7.11 16.19
C TRP A 255 -7.08 5.96 17.14
N GLU A 256 -8.02 5.13 16.72
CA GLU A 256 -8.40 3.89 17.40
C GLU A 256 -8.03 2.70 16.53
N LEU A 257 -7.27 1.76 17.07
CA LEU A 257 -7.07 0.45 16.47
C LEU A 257 -8.07 -0.52 17.10
N TYR A 258 -8.90 -1.15 16.27
CA TYR A 258 -9.80 -2.21 16.71
C TYR A 258 -9.65 -3.46 15.84
N SER A 259 -9.99 -4.61 16.39
CA SER A 259 -10.04 -5.88 15.67
C SER A 259 -11.48 -6.33 15.43
N TYR A 260 -11.69 -7.03 14.34
CA TYR A 260 -12.91 -7.78 14.02
C TYR A 260 -12.53 -9.24 13.79
N SER A 261 -13.11 -10.17 14.57
CA SER A 261 -12.89 -11.61 14.43
C SER A 261 -13.85 -12.17 13.39
N LEU A 262 -13.32 -12.88 12.39
CA LEU A 262 -14.13 -13.55 11.36
C LEU A 262 -14.89 -14.75 11.94
N SER A 263 -14.36 -15.40 12.98
CA SER A 263 -14.96 -16.58 13.59
C SER A 263 -16.14 -16.23 14.51
N SER A 264 -16.00 -15.16 15.32
CA SER A 264 -17.05 -14.77 16.28
C SER A 264 -17.95 -13.63 15.79
N GLY A 265 -17.50 -12.81 14.82
CA GLY A 265 -18.18 -11.59 14.41
C GLY A 265 -18.06 -10.44 15.41
N GLU A 266 -17.16 -10.56 16.39
CA GLU A 266 -17.01 -9.56 17.45
C GLU A 266 -15.97 -8.50 17.11
N LYS A 267 -16.27 -7.27 17.53
CA LYS A 267 -15.39 -6.10 17.44
C LYS A 267 -14.80 -5.78 18.81
N HIS A 268 -13.46 -5.63 18.90
CA HIS A 268 -12.75 -5.26 20.12
C HIS A 268 -11.79 -4.11 19.88
N ILE A 269 -11.78 -3.11 20.78
CA ILE A 269 -10.79 -2.05 20.79
C ILE A 269 -9.45 -2.62 21.26
N VAL A 270 -8.39 -2.42 20.48
CA VAL A 270 -7.04 -2.92 20.76
C VAL A 270 -6.16 -1.82 21.34
N ALA A 271 -6.16 -0.63 20.73
CA ALA A 271 -5.36 0.51 21.19
C ALA A 271 -5.99 1.85 20.77
N ARG A 272 -5.62 2.91 21.49
CA ARG A 272 -5.94 4.30 21.15
C ARG A 272 -4.66 5.10 21.06
N GLU A 273 -4.59 5.94 20.05
CA GLU A 273 -3.42 6.75 19.72
C GLU A 273 -3.86 8.14 19.30
N THR A 274 -2.98 9.13 19.44
CA THR A 274 -3.22 10.45 18.86
C THR A 274 -2.88 10.49 17.37
N PRO A 275 -3.54 11.31 16.53
CA PRO A 275 -3.41 11.29 15.06
C PRO A 275 -2.01 11.51 14.53
N TYR A 276 -1.21 12.28 15.22
CA TYR A 276 0.13 12.67 14.78
C TYR A 276 1.25 11.89 15.48
N SER A 277 0.90 10.96 16.34
CA SER A 277 1.86 10.32 17.22
C SER A 277 2.38 9.01 16.73
N SER A 278 1.80 8.41 15.66
CA SER A 278 2.28 7.10 15.26
C SER A 278 2.09 6.76 13.78
N ILE A 279 3.14 6.14 13.22
CA ILE A 279 3.15 5.46 11.93
C ILE A 279 3.57 4.01 12.17
N GLY A 280 3.00 3.05 11.45
CA GLY A 280 3.36 1.66 11.66
C GLY A 280 2.45 0.66 10.98
N GLY A 281 2.56 -0.61 11.39
CA GLY A 281 1.84 -1.74 10.79
C GLY A 281 1.83 -2.98 11.67
N ILE A 282 1.16 -4.03 11.19
CA ILE A 282 1.10 -5.33 11.85
C ILE A 282 2.06 -6.29 11.14
N SER A 283 2.94 -6.93 11.92
CA SER A 283 3.81 -8.00 11.47
C SER A 283 3.72 -9.18 12.44
N GLY A 284 3.30 -10.34 11.94
CA GLY A 284 3.01 -11.48 12.79
C GLY A 284 1.97 -11.14 13.86
N LYS A 285 2.26 -11.50 15.11
CA LYS A 285 1.38 -11.22 16.25
C LYS A 285 1.57 -9.84 16.88
N PHE A 286 2.39 -8.96 16.29
CA PHE A 286 2.71 -7.66 16.86
C PHE A 286 2.17 -6.53 16.00
N TYR A 287 1.61 -5.52 16.65
CA TYR A 287 1.43 -4.20 16.09
C TYR A 287 2.63 -3.35 16.47
N TYR A 288 3.42 -2.95 15.48
CA TYR A 288 4.55 -2.04 15.65
C TYR A 288 4.13 -0.63 15.28
N TYR A 289 4.47 0.33 16.13
CA TYR A 289 4.24 1.73 15.81
C TYR A 289 5.36 2.64 16.33
N LEU A 290 5.78 3.55 15.46
CA LEU A 290 6.72 4.60 15.76
C LEU A 290 5.95 5.83 16.27
N ASN A 291 6.13 6.17 17.54
CA ASN A 291 5.60 7.40 18.12
C ASN A 291 6.50 8.57 17.72
N LEU A 292 6.00 9.45 16.87
CA LEU A 292 6.78 10.55 16.28
C LEU A 292 7.14 11.63 17.31
N GLU A 293 6.32 11.81 18.36
CA GLU A 293 6.61 12.81 19.42
C GLU A 293 7.71 12.34 20.37
N GLN A 294 7.76 11.04 20.63
CA GLN A 294 8.71 10.45 21.57
C GLN A 294 9.99 9.94 20.91
N GLY A 295 10.00 9.78 19.58
CA GLY A 295 11.10 9.13 18.88
C GLY A 295 11.30 7.69 19.32
N LYS A 296 10.21 6.93 19.53
CA LYS A 296 10.26 5.56 20.03
C LYS A 296 9.44 4.61 19.18
N LEU A 297 10.00 3.45 18.89
CA LEU A 297 9.29 2.33 18.32
C LEU A 297 8.75 1.42 19.42
N PHE A 298 7.45 1.19 19.39
CA PHE A 298 6.77 0.28 20.29
C PHE A 298 6.28 -0.97 19.55
N SER A 299 6.15 -2.07 20.29
CA SER A 299 5.43 -3.27 19.87
C SER A 299 4.32 -3.61 20.85
N LEU A 300 3.12 -3.82 20.36
CA LEU A 300 1.99 -4.32 21.13
C LEU A 300 1.72 -5.77 20.72
N ASP A 301 1.83 -6.71 21.63
CA ASP A 301 1.46 -8.11 21.39
C ASP A 301 -0.06 -8.21 21.30
N LEU A 302 -0.58 -8.62 20.15
CA LEU A 302 -2.01 -8.68 19.85
C LEU A 302 -2.74 -9.83 20.55
N GLU A 303 -2.01 -10.76 21.14
CA GLU A 303 -2.58 -11.87 21.93
C GLU A 303 -2.65 -11.53 23.41
N THR A 304 -1.61 -10.92 23.95
CA THR A 304 -1.49 -10.66 25.39
C THR A 304 -1.85 -9.22 25.78
N GLY A 305 -1.81 -8.29 24.82
CA GLY A 305 -1.95 -6.85 25.07
C GLY A 305 -0.70 -6.23 25.73
N GLU A 306 0.42 -6.95 25.79
CA GLU A 306 1.66 -6.44 26.36
C GLU A 306 2.30 -5.41 25.43
N LEU A 307 2.62 -4.23 25.97
CA LEU A 307 3.30 -3.15 25.27
C LEU A 307 4.78 -3.14 25.67
N SER A 308 5.67 -3.15 24.67
CA SER A 308 7.13 -3.11 24.86
C SER A 308 7.75 -2.03 24.00
N THR A 309 8.85 -1.44 24.46
CA THR A 309 9.70 -0.56 23.66
C THR A 309 10.71 -1.39 22.88
N VAL A 310 10.71 -1.27 21.56
CA VAL A 310 11.66 -1.94 20.66
C VAL A 310 12.92 -1.11 20.48
N ALA A 311 12.75 0.21 20.25
CA ALA A 311 13.87 1.14 20.10
C ALA A 311 13.47 2.52 20.62
N ASP A 312 14.46 3.28 21.09
CA ASP A 312 14.27 4.65 21.57
C ASP A 312 15.33 5.61 21.00
N ASN A 313 15.14 6.90 21.22
CA ASN A 313 16.03 7.96 20.73
C ASN A 313 16.24 7.91 19.20
N LEU A 314 15.17 7.57 18.47
CA LEU A 314 15.22 7.47 17.02
C LEU A 314 15.36 8.86 16.39
N ASP A 315 16.21 8.95 15.37
CA ASP A 315 16.35 10.17 14.59
C ASP A 315 15.13 10.30 13.65
N LEU A 316 14.30 11.32 13.91
CA LEU A 316 13.12 11.65 13.12
C LEU A 316 13.32 12.94 12.30
N GLY A 317 14.58 13.43 12.25
CA GLY A 317 14.89 14.69 11.57
C GLY A 317 14.32 15.91 12.32
N THR A 318 14.24 17.03 11.60
CA THR A 318 13.77 18.31 12.16
C THR A 318 12.25 18.46 12.15
N THR A 319 11.56 17.65 11.38
CA THR A 319 10.10 17.67 11.17
C THR A 319 9.54 16.25 11.29
N PRO A 320 9.39 15.71 12.51
CA PRO A 320 8.95 14.32 12.72
C PRO A 320 7.68 13.96 11.99
N GLU A 321 6.75 14.89 11.81
CA GLU A 321 5.49 14.72 11.08
C GLU A 321 5.67 14.41 9.58
N THR A 322 6.87 14.62 9.03
CA THR A 322 7.20 14.24 7.66
C THR A 322 7.69 12.80 7.54
N SER A 323 7.96 12.13 8.65
CA SER A 323 8.33 10.71 8.65
C SER A 323 7.19 9.84 8.15
N ARG A 324 7.53 8.78 7.42
CA ARG A 324 6.57 7.82 6.87
C ARG A 324 7.01 6.40 7.14
N PHE A 325 6.06 5.55 7.46
CA PHE A 325 6.28 4.10 7.51
C PHE A 325 6.50 3.58 6.09
N TYR A 326 7.59 2.84 5.89
CA TYR A 326 7.96 2.30 4.58
C TYR A 326 7.59 0.83 4.42
N GLY A 327 7.29 0.15 5.51
CA GLY A 327 6.92 -1.26 5.50
C GLY A 327 7.80 -2.12 6.41
N PHE A 328 7.51 -3.41 6.36
CA PHE A 328 8.35 -4.44 6.97
C PHE A 328 9.12 -5.15 5.85
N TRP A 329 10.45 -5.13 5.94
CA TRP A 329 11.34 -5.74 4.97
C TRP A 329 12.46 -6.48 5.70
N ASP A 330 12.69 -7.76 5.37
CA ASP A 330 13.74 -8.58 5.98
C ASP A 330 13.74 -8.50 7.53
N ASN A 331 12.57 -8.66 8.13
CA ASN A 331 12.34 -8.55 9.57
C ASN A 331 12.73 -7.18 10.18
N HIS A 332 12.76 -6.11 9.38
CA HIS A 332 12.98 -4.75 9.86
C HIS A 332 11.71 -3.92 9.76
N PHE A 333 11.49 -3.08 10.77
CA PHE A 333 10.56 -1.95 10.68
C PHE A 333 11.28 -0.81 9.97
N MET A 334 10.80 -0.41 8.80
CA MET A 334 11.43 0.67 8.04
C MET A 334 10.60 1.95 8.06
N TYR A 335 11.31 3.08 8.18
CA TYR A 335 10.71 4.41 8.04
C TYR A 335 11.64 5.34 7.25
N ILE A 336 11.03 6.37 6.68
CA ILE A 336 11.71 7.38 5.86
C ILE A 336 11.42 8.75 6.45
N ASN A 337 12.47 9.53 6.67
CA ASN A 337 12.35 10.95 6.97
C ASN A 337 12.47 11.76 5.67
N PHE A 338 11.48 12.60 5.41
CA PHE A 338 11.51 13.55 4.31
C PHE A 338 12.05 14.89 4.84
N ILE A 339 13.16 15.34 4.27
CA ILE A 339 13.84 16.55 4.70
C ILE A 339 13.72 17.58 3.57
N THR A 340 13.11 18.73 3.87
CA THR A 340 13.08 19.85 2.96
C THR A 340 14.30 20.72 3.22
N ASN A 341 15.17 20.85 2.23
CA ASN A 341 16.35 21.68 2.29
C ASN A 341 16.02 23.18 2.07
N ASP A 342 16.97 24.06 2.37
CA ASP A 342 16.79 25.51 2.22
C ASP A 342 16.48 25.96 0.79
N ASP A 343 16.93 25.20 -0.20
CA ASP A 343 16.66 25.40 -1.62
C ASP A 343 15.35 24.75 -2.12
N TYR A 344 14.50 24.27 -1.20
CA TYR A 344 13.28 23.50 -1.44
C TYR A 344 13.49 22.16 -2.15
N SER A 345 14.71 21.67 -2.26
CA SER A 345 14.95 20.28 -2.65
C SER A 345 14.58 19.32 -1.52
N LEU A 346 14.28 18.07 -1.88
CA LEU A 346 14.01 17.02 -0.89
C LEU A 346 15.24 16.12 -0.77
N SER A 347 15.59 15.82 0.47
CA SER A 347 16.48 14.72 0.82
C SER A 347 15.75 13.70 1.69
N TYR A 348 16.36 12.54 1.84
CA TYR A 348 15.70 11.40 2.45
C TYR A 348 16.69 10.64 3.34
N ASP A 349 16.27 10.34 4.57
CA ASP A 349 16.96 9.38 5.41
C ASP A 349 16.09 8.15 5.58
N VAL A 350 16.65 6.98 5.26
CA VAL A 350 15.97 5.70 5.36
C VAL A 350 16.55 4.89 6.50
N TYR A 351 15.70 4.48 7.42
CA TYR A 351 16.10 3.71 8.59
C TYR A 351 15.38 2.36 8.61
N GLY A 352 16.13 1.33 8.97
CA GLY A 352 15.62 0.00 9.33
C GLY A 352 15.92 -0.32 10.78
N ILE A 353 14.94 -0.83 11.50
CA ILE A 353 15.10 -1.31 12.87
C ILE A 353 14.85 -2.81 12.84
N ASP A 354 15.88 -3.61 13.04
CA ASP A 354 15.76 -5.06 13.12
C ASP A 354 14.88 -5.45 14.32
N LEU A 355 13.83 -6.20 14.07
CA LEU A 355 12.82 -6.51 15.07
C LEU A 355 13.25 -7.59 16.09
N GLU A 356 14.35 -8.27 15.83
CA GLU A 356 14.92 -9.29 16.75
C GLU A 356 16.06 -8.72 17.58
N SER A 357 17.03 -8.10 16.92
CA SER A 357 18.23 -7.56 17.59
C SER A 357 18.04 -6.13 18.11
N HIS A 358 17.01 -5.43 17.63
CA HIS A 358 16.74 -4.00 17.87
C HIS A 358 17.84 -3.06 17.33
N ALA A 359 18.70 -3.56 16.44
CA ALA A 359 19.73 -2.74 15.81
C ALA A 359 19.09 -1.75 14.83
N ILE A 360 19.61 -0.51 14.84
CA ILE A 360 19.16 0.55 13.94
C ILE A 360 20.19 0.71 12.83
N THR A 361 19.74 0.66 11.59
CA THR A 361 20.56 0.83 10.39
C THR A 361 20.06 2.02 9.58
N ASN A 362 20.96 2.92 9.19
CA ASN A 362 20.66 3.96 8.19
C ASN A 362 21.11 3.44 6.83
N VAL A 363 20.19 3.41 5.85
CA VAL A 363 20.47 2.99 4.48
C VAL A 363 20.66 4.22 3.61
N SER A 364 21.87 4.41 3.11
CA SER A 364 22.27 5.58 2.32
C SER A 364 22.27 5.32 0.79
N LEU A 365 21.67 4.24 0.34
CA LEU A 365 21.56 3.94 -1.09
C LEU A 365 20.58 4.90 -1.77
N MET A 366 21.04 5.52 -2.86
CA MET A 366 20.27 6.49 -3.64
C MET A 366 20.15 6.05 -5.08
N CYS A 367 19.07 6.47 -5.74
CA CYS A 367 18.86 6.26 -7.17
C CYS A 367 18.43 7.56 -7.86
N ASN A 368 18.54 7.58 -9.19
CA ASN A 368 18.07 8.69 -10.02
C ASN A 368 16.79 8.28 -10.77
N TYR A 369 15.75 7.94 -10.00
CA TYR A 369 14.42 7.68 -10.55
C TYR A 369 13.47 8.84 -10.18
N HIS A 370 13.00 9.59 -11.17
CA HIS A 370 12.30 10.88 -10.98
C HIS A 370 13.06 11.87 -10.09
N GLY A 371 14.39 11.95 -10.25
CA GLY A 371 15.30 12.75 -9.44
C GLY A 371 16.05 11.92 -8.39
N ASN A 372 16.92 12.62 -7.63
CA ASN A 372 17.71 11.95 -6.61
C ASN A 372 16.82 11.51 -5.43
N ARG A 373 16.65 10.21 -5.26
CA ARG A 373 15.79 9.61 -4.24
C ARG A 373 16.46 8.40 -3.61
N TYR A 374 15.90 7.93 -2.47
CA TYR A 374 16.27 6.65 -1.89
C TYR A 374 15.91 5.48 -2.84
N ILE A 375 16.58 4.34 -2.67
CA ILE A 375 16.28 3.12 -3.42
C ILE A 375 14.89 2.60 -3.05
N TRP A 376 14.08 2.31 -4.05
CA TRP A 376 12.73 1.81 -3.87
C TRP A 376 12.72 0.29 -3.87
N LEU A 377 12.38 -0.29 -2.70
CA LEU A 377 12.12 -1.72 -2.58
C LEU A 377 10.80 -2.06 -3.27
N GLN A 378 10.81 -3.06 -4.12
CA GLN A 378 9.64 -3.50 -4.88
C GLN A 378 9.17 -4.89 -4.45
N TRP A 379 10.11 -5.79 -4.21
CA TRP A 379 9.82 -7.16 -3.82
C TRP A 379 10.95 -7.73 -2.97
N GLU A 380 10.59 -8.71 -2.14
CA GLU A 380 11.52 -9.41 -1.27
C GLU A 380 11.56 -10.88 -1.64
N THR A 381 12.77 -11.40 -1.89
CA THR A 381 13.07 -12.82 -1.98
C THR A 381 13.76 -13.30 -0.69
N PRO A 382 14.00 -14.58 -0.50
CA PRO A 382 14.73 -15.05 0.68
C PRO A 382 16.12 -14.41 0.87
N THR A 383 16.81 -14.04 -0.22
CA THR A 383 18.21 -13.55 -0.17
C THR A 383 18.44 -12.16 -0.76
N GLU A 384 17.50 -11.64 -1.53
CA GLU A 384 17.66 -10.41 -2.31
C GLU A 384 16.41 -9.55 -2.22
N PHE A 385 16.60 -8.25 -2.47
CA PHE A 385 15.51 -7.33 -2.78
C PHE A 385 15.50 -7.03 -4.28
N LEU A 386 14.31 -6.99 -4.88
CA LEU A 386 14.10 -6.28 -6.14
C LEU A 386 13.94 -4.81 -5.84
N VAL A 387 14.70 -3.96 -6.53
CA VAL A 387 14.73 -2.52 -6.32
C VAL A 387 14.59 -1.77 -7.63
N ILE A 388 14.10 -0.52 -7.55
CA ILE A 388 14.31 0.46 -8.60
C ILE A 388 15.59 1.22 -8.25
N ASN A 389 16.63 1.06 -9.08
CA ASN A 389 17.94 1.67 -8.86
C ASN A 389 18.26 2.79 -9.86
N GLY A 390 17.35 3.11 -10.77
CA GLY A 390 17.53 4.14 -11.78
C GLY A 390 16.33 4.29 -12.71
N GLU A 391 16.53 5.01 -13.80
CA GLU A 391 15.51 5.23 -14.82
C GLU A 391 16.08 5.07 -16.24
N ASN A 392 15.25 4.55 -17.12
CA ASN A 392 15.47 4.55 -18.56
C ASN A 392 14.65 5.69 -19.17
N ARG A 393 15.28 6.57 -19.93
CA ARG A 393 14.61 7.67 -20.65
C ARG A 393 14.64 7.40 -22.14
N TYR A 394 13.49 7.49 -22.77
CA TYR A 394 13.38 7.42 -24.22
C TYR A 394 12.32 8.38 -24.73
N THR A 395 12.44 8.75 -26.01
CA THR A 395 11.48 9.65 -26.64
C THR A 395 10.47 8.83 -27.43
N GLN A 396 9.19 9.01 -27.12
CA GLN A 396 8.08 8.40 -27.85
C GLN A 396 7.40 9.44 -28.75
N THR A 397 7.08 9.05 -29.98
CA THR A 397 6.24 9.86 -30.88
C THR A 397 4.78 9.54 -30.61
N LEU A 398 4.01 10.55 -30.22
CA LEU A 398 2.59 10.45 -29.96
C LEU A 398 1.80 11.16 -31.06
N TYR A 399 0.54 10.71 -31.24
CA TYR A 399 -0.40 11.26 -32.22
C TYR A 399 -1.50 12.02 -31.49
N ALA A 400 -1.67 13.28 -31.81
CA ALA A 400 -2.81 14.06 -31.34
C ALA A 400 -4.09 13.68 -32.12
N PRO A 401 -5.30 13.95 -31.59
CA PRO A 401 -6.56 13.64 -32.27
C PRO A 401 -6.75 14.31 -33.63
N ASP A 402 -6.04 15.41 -33.88
CA ASP A 402 -6.03 16.13 -35.17
C ASP A 402 -5.04 15.55 -36.20
N GLY A 403 -4.35 14.46 -35.87
CA GLY A 403 -3.36 13.79 -36.70
C GLY A 403 -1.97 14.39 -36.65
N THR A 404 -1.74 15.45 -35.86
CA THR A 404 -0.38 15.96 -35.63
C THR A 404 0.41 15.04 -34.74
N THR A 405 1.75 15.03 -34.92
CA THR A 405 2.65 14.23 -34.08
C THR A 405 3.44 15.15 -33.15
N TYR A 406 3.68 14.69 -31.93
CA TYR A 406 4.58 15.31 -30.99
C TYR A 406 5.45 14.26 -30.32
N GLN A 407 6.60 14.70 -29.81
CA GLN A 407 7.51 13.83 -29.08
C GLN A 407 7.37 14.08 -27.58
N GLU A 408 7.29 13.01 -26.81
CA GLU A 408 7.25 13.07 -25.36
C GLU A 408 8.36 12.18 -24.77
N GLU A 409 9.06 12.70 -23.78
CA GLU A 409 10.02 11.90 -23.01
C GLU A 409 9.26 10.98 -22.07
N GLN A 410 9.53 9.68 -22.17
CA GLN A 410 9.02 8.64 -21.29
C GLN A 410 10.11 8.24 -20.31
N ILE A 411 9.69 7.95 -19.07
CA ILE A 411 10.58 7.51 -18.00
C ILE A 411 10.07 6.16 -17.54
N GLU A 412 10.92 5.16 -17.61
CA GLU A 412 10.65 3.82 -17.10
C GLU A 412 11.60 3.46 -15.95
N PRO A 413 11.14 2.70 -14.94
CA PRO A 413 12.00 2.25 -13.88
C PRO A 413 13.08 1.29 -14.41
N GLN A 414 14.29 1.45 -13.92
CA GLN A 414 15.35 0.48 -14.07
C GLN A 414 15.37 -0.41 -12.85
N PHE A 415 15.08 -1.69 -13.05
CA PHE A 415 15.06 -2.67 -11.99
C PHE A 415 16.43 -3.34 -11.82
N ALA A 416 16.71 -3.74 -10.58
CA ALA A 416 17.86 -4.56 -10.24
C ALA A 416 17.58 -5.42 -9.01
N LEU A 417 18.32 -6.49 -8.85
CA LEU A 417 18.41 -7.22 -7.59
C LEU A 417 19.59 -6.71 -6.78
N ILE A 418 19.45 -6.70 -5.46
CA ILE A 418 20.51 -6.42 -4.51
C ILE A 418 20.43 -7.43 -3.37
N LYS A 419 21.55 -8.00 -2.97
CA LYS A 419 21.57 -8.87 -1.78
C LYS A 419 21.13 -8.08 -0.56
N LYS A 420 20.40 -8.72 0.34
CA LYS A 420 19.93 -8.09 1.59
C LYS A 420 21.10 -7.54 2.42
N GLU A 421 22.18 -8.31 2.55
CA GLU A 421 23.40 -7.86 3.24
C GLU A 421 23.99 -6.58 2.62
N ASP A 422 24.08 -6.49 1.28
CA ASP A 422 24.60 -5.32 0.59
C ASP A 422 23.67 -4.11 0.77
N TYR A 423 22.35 -4.32 0.76
CA TYR A 423 21.37 -3.27 1.00
C TYR A 423 21.53 -2.68 2.41
N TRP A 424 21.56 -3.53 3.45
CA TRP A 424 21.70 -3.07 4.82
C TRP A 424 23.06 -2.43 5.12
N ASN A 425 24.11 -2.81 4.42
CA ASN A 425 25.43 -2.20 4.50
C ASN A 425 25.63 -1.00 3.57
N SER A 426 24.56 -0.59 2.85
CA SER A 426 24.61 0.50 1.86
C SER A 426 25.68 0.30 0.77
N VAL A 427 25.89 -0.94 0.34
CA VAL A 427 26.85 -1.30 -0.70
C VAL A 427 26.10 -1.49 -2.03
N PRO A 428 26.34 -0.66 -3.07
CA PRO A 428 25.55 -0.66 -4.30
C PRO A 428 25.93 -1.79 -5.28
N ASN A 429 25.91 -3.03 -4.80
CA ASN A 429 26.21 -4.22 -5.60
C ASN A 429 24.96 -4.72 -6.34
N TYR A 430 24.53 -3.99 -7.35
CA TYR A 430 23.33 -4.31 -8.12
C TYR A 430 23.57 -5.40 -9.16
N ILE A 431 22.66 -6.34 -9.25
CA ILE A 431 22.54 -7.30 -10.35
C ILE A 431 21.45 -6.76 -11.28
N PRO A 432 21.80 -6.23 -12.46
CA PRO A 432 20.82 -5.56 -13.31
C PRO A 432 19.77 -6.54 -13.85
N ILE A 433 18.54 -6.08 -13.94
CA ILE A 433 17.46 -6.70 -14.71
C ILE A 433 17.55 -6.14 -16.13
N GLU A 434 17.35 -6.99 -17.12
CA GLU A 434 17.28 -6.55 -18.51
C GLU A 434 16.16 -5.51 -18.70
N SER A 435 16.40 -4.53 -19.58
CA SER A 435 15.34 -3.61 -19.95
C SER A 435 14.21 -4.37 -20.64
N LEU A 436 12.97 -3.90 -20.43
CA LEU A 436 11.80 -4.53 -21.06
C LEU A 436 12.01 -4.65 -22.57
N GLN A 437 11.95 -5.88 -23.05
CA GLN A 437 12.10 -6.19 -24.48
C GLN A 437 10.73 -6.02 -25.16
N ASN A 438 10.70 -5.20 -26.21
CA ASN A 438 9.53 -4.98 -27.07
C ASN A 438 9.43 -6.05 -28.15
#